data_8beb844be70ae57eeacad50c74ccddf4
#
_entry.id   8beb844be70ae57eeacad50c74ccddf4
#
_cell.length_a   1.000
_cell.length_b   1.000
_cell.length_c   1.000
_cell.angle_alpha   90.00
_cell.angle_beta   90.00
_cell.angle_gamma   90.00
#
_symmetry.space_group_name_H-M   'P 1'
#
loop_
_entity.id
_entity.type
_entity.pdbx_description
1 polymer ?
#
loop_
_entity_poly.entity_id
_entity_poly.type
_entity_poly.pdbx_seq_one_letter_code
_entity_poly.pdbx_strand_id
1 'polypeptide(L)'
;MKIANLLIKNAQIIATMDDERKEISNKSIYCENGKIIDIGDLENFNYNPELIIDAHEMVVIPGLVNTHHHLFQNLTRCYPGSQNESLFGWLTNLYPIWSKILPSDIYISTLIGLSEMVISGCTTSSDHLYLFPNGSKLENQIEAASEVGCRFHATRGSMSIGVSKGGLPPDTLTENENSIIKDCQRVIENFHDSSKFSMLKIALAPCSPFSVSQDLMKETANLARNYSVSIH
;
A
#
# COMPACT_ATOMS: atom_id res chain seq x y z
N MET A 1 4.93 -18.02 -3.71
CA MET A 1 5.70 -18.38 -2.49
C MET A 1 4.88 -19.34 -1.65
N LYS A 2 5.45 -20.44 -1.12
CA LYS A 2 4.74 -21.31 -0.18
C LYS A 2 4.62 -20.59 1.15
N ILE A 3 3.42 -20.48 1.71
CA ILE A 3 3.19 -19.90 3.04
C ILE A 3 3.42 -21.00 4.07
N ALA A 4 4.37 -20.81 4.97
CA ALA A 4 4.65 -21.75 6.04
C ALA A 4 3.54 -21.73 7.09
N ASN A 5 3.21 -22.89 7.64
CA ASN A 5 2.33 -22.98 8.79
C ASN A 5 3.10 -22.52 10.03
N LEU A 6 2.51 -21.58 10.78
CA LEU A 6 3.16 -20.88 11.89
C LEU A 6 2.45 -21.18 13.21
N LEU A 7 3.24 -21.51 14.22
CA LEU A 7 2.81 -21.54 15.63
C LEU A 7 3.53 -20.42 16.41
N ILE A 8 2.76 -19.52 16.98
CA ILE A 8 3.24 -18.57 18.00
C ILE A 8 2.78 -19.13 19.34
N LYS A 9 3.74 -19.69 20.12
CA LYS A 9 3.42 -20.36 21.39
C LYS A 9 3.71 -19.48 22.60
N ASN A 10 2.99 -19.75 23.70
CA ASN A 10 3.23 -19.18 25.02
C ASN A 10 3.16 -17.64 25.11
N ALA A 11 2.35 -17.01 24.27
CA ALA A 11 2.20 -15.55 24.37
C ALA A 11 1.69 -15.15 25.74
N GLN A 12 2.38 -14.23 26.42
CA GLN A 12 1.93 -13.71 27.73
C GLN A 12 0.57 -13.02 27.59
N ILE A 13 0.42 -12.21 26.54
CA ILE A 13 -0.85 -11.56 26.18
C ILE A 13 -0.99 -11.60 24.65
N ILE A 14 -2.18 -11.96 24.19
CA ILE A 14 -2.62 -11.74 22.82
C ILE A 14 -3.67 -10.65 22.86
N ALA A 15 -3.34 -9.46 22.35
CA ALA A 15 -4.29 -8.36 22.21
C ALA A 15 -4.90 -8.41 20.81
N THR A 16 -6.19 -8.74 20.70
CA THR A 16 -6.84 -8.99 19.39
C THR A 16 -7.06 -7.74 18.57
N MET A 17 -7.11 -6.57 19.21
CA MET A 17 -7.36 -5.26 18.59
C MET A 17 -8.66 -5.24 17.76
N ASP A 18 -9.59 -6.15 18.06
CA ASP A 18 -10.94 -6.18 17.50
C ASP A 18 -11.90 -5.27 18.25
N ASP A 19 -13.16 -5.20 17.85
CA ASP A 19 -14.18 -4.37 18.48
C ASP A 19 -14.43 -4.76 19.95
N GLU A 20 -14.20 -6.02 20.31
CA GLU A 20 -14.32 -6.52 21.67
C GLU A 20 -13.08 -6.23 22.54
N ARG A 21 -11.96 -5.80 21.92
CA ARG A 21 -10.69 -5.46 22.58
C ARG A 21 -10.21 -6.53 23.55
N LYS A 22 -10.29 -7.78 23.14
CA LYS A 22 -9.90 -8.90 23.99
C LYS A 22 -8.40 -8.93 24.25
N GLU A 23 -8.06 -9.19 25.52
CA GLU A 23 -6.72 -9.53 25.96
C GLU A 23 -6.75 -10.98 26.47
N ILE A 24 -6.08 -11.86 25.76
CA ILE A 24 -6.09 -13.31 26.02
C ILE A 24 -4.73 -13.68 26.60
N SER A 25 -4.69 -14.11 27.86
CA SER A 25 -3.44 -14.42 28.58
C SER A 25 -3.01 -15.86 28.42
N ASN A 26 -1.69 -16.07 28.31
CA ASN A 26 -1.01 -17.37 28.31
C ASN A 26 -1.59 -18.36 27.29
N LYS A 27 -1.78 -17.90 26.04
CA LYS A 27 -2.28 -18.70 24.93
C LYS A 27 -1.31 -18.73 23.77
N SER A 28 -1.62 -19.58 22.82
CA SER A 28 -0.86 -19.75 21.58
C SER A 28 -1.74 -19.48 20.38
N ILE A 29 -1.14 -19.13 19.24
CA ILE A 29 -1.83 -18.86 17.97
C ILE A 29 -1.28 -19.84 16.94
N TYR A 30 -2.18 -20.53 16.22
CA TYR A 30 -1.81 -21.31 15.06
C TYR A 30 -2.32 -20.65 13.78
N CYS A 31 -1.42 -20.52 12.81
CA CYS A 31 -1.71 -19.97 11.48
C CYS A 31 -1.41 -21.00 10.40
N GLU A 32 -2.33 -21.13 9.46
CA GLU A 32 -2.18 -21.99 8.29
C GLU A 32 -2.69 -21.27 7.03
N ASN A 33 -1.96 -21.42 5.93
CA ASN A 33 -2.30 -20.77 4.66
C ASN A 33 -2.56 -19.26 4.80
N GLY A 34 -1.77 -18.56 5.62
CA GLY A 34 -1.86 -17.13 5.85
C GLY A 34 -3.07 -16.67 6.69
N LYS A 35 -3.71 -17.57 7.41
CA LYS A 35 -4.87 -17.28 8.27
C LYS A 35 -4.64 -17.78 9.68
N ILE A 36 -5.15 -17.05 10.67
CA ILE A 36 -5.29 -17.56 12.03
C ILE A 36 -6.38 -18.62 12.02
N ILE A 37 -6.03 -19.84 12.42
CA ILE A 37 -6.95 -20.98 12.50
C ILE A 37 -7.45 -21.16 13.92
N ASP A 38 -6.57 -20.96 14.91
CA ASP A 38 -6.89 -21.22 16.31
C ASP A 38 -6.12 -20.31 17.25
N ILE A 39 -6.74 -19.98 18.39
CA ILE A 39 -6.12 -19.30 19.52
C ILE A 39 -6.54 -20.05 20.78
N GLY A 40 -5.59 -20.69 21.48
CA GLY A 40 -5.93 -21.54 22.62
C GLY A 40 -4.71 -22.03 23.41
N ASP A 41 -4.98 -23.04 24.24
CA ASP A 41 -3.91 -23.72 24.98
C ASP A 41 -3.07 -24.58 24.07
N LEU A 42 -1.75 -24.48 24.21
CA LEU A 42 -0.81 -25.21 23.36
C LEU A 42 -1.03 -26.72 23.36
N GLU A 43 -1.40 -27.27 24.51
CA GLU A 43 -1.66 -28.71 24.70
C GLU A 43 -2.86 -29.22 23.89
N ASN A 44 -3.79 -28.34 23.52
CA ASN A 44 -4.95 -28.67 22.71
C ASN A 44 -4.68 -28.62 21.20
N PHE A 45 -3.49 -28.12 20.80
CA PHE A 45 -3.14 -27.99 19.39
C PHE A 45 -2.57 -29.29 18.83
N ASN A 46 -3.29 -29.87 17.89
CA ASN A 46 -2.83 -31.04 17.14
C ASN A 46 -2.48 -30.64 15.70
N TYR A 47 -1.57 -29.66 15.59
CA TYR A 47 -1.13 -29.11 14.31
C TYR A 47 0.32 -29.42 14.03
N ASN A 48 0.73 -29.32 12.77
CA ASN A 48 2.11 -29.54 12.34
C ASN A 48 2.74 -28.24 11.80
N PRO A 49 3.24 -27.36 12.67
CA PRO A 49 3.83 -26.08 12.25
C PRO A 49 5.18 -26.30 11.55
N GLU A 50 5.41 -25.54 10.48
CA GLU A 50 6.72 -25.47 9.80
C GLU A 50 7.64 -24.44 10.48
N LEU A 51 7.05 -23.41 11.13
CA LEU A 51 7.74 -22.38 11.86
C LEU A 51 7.15 -22.22 13.26
N ILE A 52 8.01 -22.12 14.25
CA ILE A 52 7.61 -21.93 15.66
C ILE A 52 8.29 -20.69 16.20
N ILE A 53 7.50 -19.78 16.78
CA ILE A 53 7.96 -18.60 17.52
C ILE A 53 7.56 -18.80 18.98
N ASP A 54 8.51 -18.74 19.91
CA ASP A 54 8.21 -18.72 21.34
C ASP A 54 8.03 -17.25 21.78
N ALA A 55 6.82 -16.90 22.16
CA ALA A 55 6.43 -15.57 22.59
C ALA A 55 6.30 -15.45 24.12
N HIS A 56 7.03 -16.30 24.88
CA HIS A 56 7.08 -16.21 26.33
C HIS A 56 7.53 -14.80 26.75
N GLU A 57 6.82 -14.20 27.70
CA GLU A 57 7.00 -12.81 28.15
C GLU A 57 6.73 -11.73 27.07
N MET A 58 6.11 -12.09 25.95
CA MET A 58 5.80 -11.15 24.88
C MET A 58 4.30 -10.87 24.78
N VAL A 59 4.00 -9.67 24.29
CA VAL A 59 2.66 -9.30 23.84
C VAL A 59 2.59 -9.52 22.32
N VAL A 60 1.59 -10.26 21.88
CA VAL A 60 1.31 -10.48 20.46
C VAL A 60 0.14 -9.60 20.03
N ILE A 61 0.34 -8.82 19.00
CA ILE A 61 -0.66 -7.94 18.39
C ILE A 61 -0.79 -8.25 16.90
N PRO A 62 -1.90 -7.89 16.25
CA PRO A 62 -1.99 -7.91 14.78
C PRO A 62 -0.91 -7.01 14.17
N GLY A 63 -0.45 -7.37 12.97
CA GLY A 63 0.46 -6.51 12.22
C GLY A 63 -0.14 -5.13 11.96
N LEU A 64 0.70 -4.10 12.01
CA LEU A 64 0.28 -2.71 11.82
C LEU A 64 -0.22 -2.49 10.39
N VAL A 65 -1.12 -1.52 10.24
CA VAL A 65 -1.70 -1.14 8.95
C VAL A 65 -1.35 0.32 8.67
N ASN A 66 -0.68 0.57 7.54
CA ASN A 66 -0.43 1.90 7.04
C ASN A 66 -1.44 2.24 5.94
N THR A 67 -2.30 3.22 6.19
CA THR A 67 -3.39 3.59 5.28
C THR A 67 -3.02 4.73 4.32
N HIS A 68 -1.84 5.35 4.45
CA HIS A 68 -1.41 6.46 3.59
C HIS A 68 0.10 6.50 3.45
N HIS A 69 0.58 6.41 2.21
CA HIS A 69 2.00 6.57 1.85
C HIS A 69 2.14 7.03 0.40
N HIS A 70 3.33 7.55 0.08
CA HIS A 70 3.80 7.88 -1.27
C HIS A 70 5.20 7.27 -1.45
N LEU A 71 5.25 5.97 -1.75
CA LEU A 71 6.50 5.20 -1.75
C LEU A 71 7.57 5.74 -2.69
N PHE A 72 7.19 6.29 -3.85
CA PHE A 72 8.15 6.90 -4.77
C PHE A 72 8.89 8.10 -4.15
N GLN A 73 8.32 8.76 -3.15
CA GLN A 73 8.93 9.90 -2.47
C GLN A 73 10.11 9.50 -1.57
N ASN A 74 10.27 8.21 -1.27
CA ASN A 74 11.43 7.69 -0.54
C ASN A 74 12.77 8.07 -1.23
N LEU A 75 12.78 8.18 -2.55
CA LEU A 75 13.95 8.58 -3.33
C LEU A 75 14.42 10.02 -3.04
N THR A 76 13.52 10.87 -2.58
CA THR A 76 13.78 12.27 -2.30
C THR A 76 13.62 12.64 -0.83
N ARG A 77 13.58 11.62 0.04
CA ARG A 77 13.58 11.82 1.49
C ARG A 77 14.79 12.64 1.91
N CYS A 78 14.56 13.69 2.68
CA CYS A 78 15.60 14.62 3.14
C CYS A 78 16.33 15.42 2.03
N TYR A 79 15.70 15.61 0.85
CA TYR A 79 16.29 16.46 -0.19
C TYR A 79 16.48 17.88 0.33
N PRO A 80 17.73 18.42 0.35
CA PRO A 80 18.02 19.70 1.00
C PRO A 80 17.23 20.88 0.44
N GLY A 81 16.99 20.91 -0.87
CA GLY A 81 16.27 21.99 -1.54
C GLY A 81 14.78 22.08 -1.20
N SER A 82 14.24 21.11 -0.46
CA SER A 82 12.82 21.07 -0.07
C SER A 82 12.62 21.08 1.45
N GLN A 83 13.70 21.21 2.23
CA GLN A 83 13.60 21.28 3.68
C GLN A 83 12.97 22.60 4.13
N ASN A 84 12.04 22.54 5.06
CA ASN A 84 11.31 23.68 5.64
C ASN A 84 10.43 24.47 4.64
N GLU A 85 10.14 23.91 3.48
CA GLU A 85 9.25 24.52 2.49
C GLU A 85 7.76 24.33 2.87
N SER A 86 6.92 25.26 2.38
CA SER A 86 5.47 25.03 2.37
C SER A 86 5.13 23.86 1.43
N LEU A 87 3.93 23.29 1.55
CA LEU A 87 3.51 22.18 0.69
C LEU A 87 3.71 22.49 -0.81
N PHE A 88 3.30 23.66 -1.27
CA PHE A 88 3.43 24.01 -2.69
C PHE A 88 4.87 24.29 -3.09
N GLY A 89 5.67 24.93 -2.22
CA GLY A 89 7.11 25.11 -2.43
C GLY A 89 7.83 23.76 -2.53
N TRP A 90 7.51 22.84 -1.61
CA TRP A 90 8.02 21.48 -1.59
C TRP A 90 7.70 20.72 -2.90
N LEU A 91 6.44 20.76 -3.35
CA LEU A 91 6.01 20.13 -4.61
C LEU A 91 6.73 20.75 -5.82
N THR A 92 6.80 22.09 -5.90
CA THR A 92 7.45 22.80 -7.01
C THR A 92 8.93 22.43 -7.12
N ASN A 93 9.62 22.26 -6.00
CA ASN A 93 11.02 21.85 -5.98
C ASN A 93 11.22 20.38 -6.38
N LEU A 94 10.27 19.49 -6.06
CA LEU A 94 10.41 18.06 -6.30
C LEU A 94 9.86 17.58 -7.64
N TYR A 95 8.84 18.21 -8.20
CA TYR A 95 8.29 17.80 -9.49
C TYR A 95 9.34 17.71 -10.62
N PRO A 96 10.31 18.64 -10.78
CA PRO A 96 11.35 18.50 -11.79
C PRO A 96 12.27 17.29 -11.57
N ILE A 97 12.41 16.83 -10.33
CA ILE A 97 13.16 15.62 -9.99
C ILE A 97 12.30 14.40 -10.30
N TRP A 98 11.05 14.38 -9.84
CA TRP A 98 10.12 13.29 -10.05
C TRP A 98 9.76 13.06 -11.53
N SER A 99 9.81 14.10 -12.37
CA SER A 99 9.61 13.96 -13.82
C SER A 99 10.68 13.10 -14.51
N LYS A 100 11.79 12.83 -13.83
CA LYS A 100 12.89 11.99 -14.33
C LYS A 100 12.86 10.56 -13.80
N ILE A 101 11.92 10.22 -12.90
CA ILE A 101 11.76 8.88 -12.34
C ILE A 101 11.51 7.88 -13.46
N LEU A 102 12.19 6.73 -13.38
CA LEU A 102 12.06 5.60 -14.29
C LEU A 102 11.24 4.48 -13.64
N PRO A 103 10.75 3.50 -14.42
CA PRO A 103 10.08 2.32 -13.89
C PRO A 103 10.86 1.59 -12.79
N SER A 104 12.18 1.45 -12.98
CA SER A 104 13.09 0.87 -11.96
C SER A 104 13.15 1.65 -10.67
N ASP A 105 12.99 2.98 -10.73
CA ASP A 105 13.02 3.82 -9.54
C ASP A 105 11.73 3.65 -8.72
N ILE A 106 10.57 3.52 -9.39
CA ILE A 106 9.30 3.20 -8.73
C ILE A 106 9.39 1.84 -8.05
N TYR A 107 9.92 0.83 -8.74
CA TYR A 107 10.12 -0.50 -8.18
C TYR A 107 11.01 -0.46 -6.94
N ILE A 108 12.22 0.12 -7.04
CA ILE A 108 13.19 0.12 -5.94
C ILE A 108 12.72 0.95 -4.73
N SER A 109 12.08 2.10 -4.96
CA SER A 109 11.55 2.93 -3.89
C SER A 109 10.42 2.21 -3.13
N THR A 110 9.60 1.46 -3.85
CA THR A 110 8.54 0.64 -3.27
C THR A 110 9.12 -0.51 -2.49
N LEU A 111 10.09 -1.23 -3.05
CA LEU A 111 10.78 -2.35 -2.40
C LEU A 111 11.40 -1.91 -1.06
N ILE A 112 12.14 -0.80 -1.06
CA ILE A 112 12.78 -0.27 0.15
C ILE A 112 11.72 0.17 1.18
N GLY A 113 10.74 0.97 0.77
CA GLY A 113 9.73 1.51 1.68
C GLY A 113 8.86 0.42 2.32
N LEU A 114 8.43 -0.58 1.55
CA LEU A 114 7.68 -1.71 2.09
C LEU A 114 8.55 -2.60 2.99
N SER A 115 9.83 -2.79 2.66
CA SER A 115 10.76 -3.53 3.53
C SER A 115 10.97 -2.83 4.88
N GLU A 116 11.14 -1.51 4.88
CA GLU A 116 11.22 -0.71 6.12
C GLU A 116 9.93 -0.86 6.97
N MET A 117 8.76 -0.85 6.32
CA MET A 117 7.48 -1.04 7.01
C MET A 117 7.36 -2.44 7.61
N VAL A 118 7.70 -3.49 6.86
CA VAL A 118 7.63 -4.87 7.36
C VAL A 118 8.57 -5.07 8.56
N ILE A 119 9.79 -4.55 8.50
CA ILE A 119 10.74 -4.61 9.63
C ILE A 119 10.19 -3.88 10.86
N SER A 120 9.42 -2.82 10.68
CA SER A 120 8.77 -2.08 11.78
C SER A 120 7.42 -2.68 12.23
N GLY A 121 7.03 -3.84 11.69
CA GLY A 121 5.80 -4.55 12.08
C GLY A 121 4.56 -4.18 11.28
N CYS A 122 4.68 -3.36 10.24
CA CYS A 122 3.57 -3.05 9.34
C CYS A 122 3.44 -4.15 8.27
N THR A 123 2.32 -4.87 8.28
CA THR A 123 2.07 -6.00 7.38
C THR A 123 1.10 -5.69 6.25
N THR A 124 0.44 -4.53 6.31
CA THR A 124 -0.50 -4.06 5.30
C THR A 124 -0.26 -2.59 5.02
N SER A 125 -0.02 -2.23 3.78
CA SER A 125 0.19 -0.84 3.38
C SER A 125 -0.68 -0.45 2.21
N SER A 126 -1.24 0.76 2.25
CA SER A 126 -1.72 1.47 1.08
C SER A 126 -0.62 2.39 0.56
N ASP A 127 -0.67 2.70 -0.73
CA ASP A 127 0.19 3.70 -1.36
C ASP A 127 -0.61 4.54 -2.34
N HIS A 128 -0.20 5.78 -2.53
CA HIS A 128 -0.78 6.69 -3.51
C HIS A 128 0.28 7.09 -4.54
N LEU A 129 0.40 6.31 -5.61
CA LEU A 129 1.19 6.65 -6.80
C LEU A 129 0.32 7.49 -7.74
N TYR A 130 0.67 8.75 -7.95
CA TYR A 130 -0.12 9.69 -8.75
C TYR A 130 0.63 10.31 -9.93
N LEU A 131 1.85 9.84 -10.21
CA LEU A 131 2.65 10.27 -11.35
C LEU A 131 3.25 9.05 -12.07
N PHE A 132 3.24 9.11 -13.39
CA PHE A 132 3.65 7.99 -14.26
C PHE A 132 4.59 8.46 -15.38
N PRO A 133 5.74 9.10 -15.04
CA PRO A 133 6.68 9.55 -16.05
C PRO A 133 7.43 8.39 -16.70
N ASN A 134 7.97 8.63 -17.89
CA ASN A 134 8.95 7.76 -18.57
C ASN A 134 8.54 6.29 -18.70
N GLY A 135 7.24 6.03 -18.86
CA GLY A 135 6.71 4.68 -19.00
C GLY A 135 6.52 3.93 -17.67
N SER A 136 6.64 4.61 -16.53
CA SER A 136 6.28 4.05 -15.22
C SER A 136 4.82 3.62 -15.18
N LYS A 137 4.55 2.56 -14.43
CA LYS A 137 3.22 1.97 -14.28
C LYS A 137 2.98 1.52 -12.85
N LEU A 138 1.72 1.32 -12.48
CA LEU A 138 1.35 0.78 -11.17
C LEU A 138 1.95 -0.62 -10.94
N GLU A 139 2.14 -1.38 -12.01
CA GLU A 139 2.75 -2.71 -11.99
C GLU A 139 4.14 -2.72 -11.35
N ASN A 140 4.92 -1.64 -11.49
CA ASN A 140 6.24 -1.55 -10.87
C ASN A 140 6.16 -1.60 -9.32
N GLN A 141 5.10 -1.02 -8.74
CA GLN A 141 4.84 -1.14 -7.30
C GLN A 141 4.28 -2.52 -6.93
N ILE A 142 3.38 -3.06 -7.75
CA ILE A 142 2.77 -4.37 -7.52
C ILE A 142 3.83 -5.47 -7.50
N GLU A 143 4.79 -5.42 -8.43
CA GLU A 143 5.91 -6.35 -8.50
C GLU A 143 6.77 -6.28 -7.22
N ALA A 144 7.18 -5.08 -6.81
CA ALA A 144 7.97 -4.88 -5.60
C ALA A 144 7.21 -5.36 -4.33
N ALA A 145 5.92 -5.06 -4.23
CA ALA A 145 5.09 -5.50 -3.10
C ALA A 145 4.95 -7.03 -3.04
N SER A 146 4.85 -7.68 -4.20
CA SER A 146 4.83 -9.14 -4.32
C SER A 146 6.14 -9.77 -3.86
N GLU A 147 7.27 -9.14 -4.14
CA GLU A 147 8.59 -9.62 -3.72
C GLU A 147 8.79 -9.48 -2.20
N VAL A 148 8.39 -8.34 -1.62
CA VAL A 148 8.42 -8.15 -0.15
C VAL A 148 7.46 -9.10 0.56
N GLY A 149 6.32 -9.43 -0.08
CA GLY A 149 5.32 -10.33 0.49
C GLY A 149 4.43 -9.68 1.55
N CYS A 150 4.31 -8.35 1.57
CA CYS A 150 3.34 -7.65 2.40
C CYS A 150 1.99 -7.51 1.68
N ARG A 151 0.92 -7.33 2.45
CA ARG A 151 -0.40 -7.03 1.88
C ARG A 151 -0.42 -5.59 1.38
N PHE A 152 -0.79 -5.40 0.10
CA PHE A 152 -0.67 -4.12 -0.57
C PHE A 152 -1.99 -3.64 -1.17
N HIS A 153 -2.36 -2.40 -0.86
CA HIS A 153 -3.47 -1.69 -1.48
C HIS A 153 -2.87 -0.66 -2.45
N ALA A 154 -2.62 -1.10 -3.67
CA ALA A 154 -2.04 -0.28 -4.72
C ALA A 154 -3.07 0.73 -5.23
N THR A 155 -2.73 2.01 -5.21
CA THR A 155 -3.67 3.06 -5.60
C THR A 155 -3.22 3.70 -6.91
N ARG A 156 -4.03 3.54 -7.96
CA ARG A 156 -3.84 4.21 -9.25
C ARG A 156 -4.27 5.67 -9.08
N GLY A 157 -3.30 6.52 -8.72
CA GLY A 157 -3.47 7.96 -8.64
C GLY A 157 -3.47 8.61 -10.02
N SER A 158 -3.80 9.91 -10.11
CA SER A 158 -3.79 10.64 -11.38
C SER A 158 -3.66 12.14 -11.20
N MET A 159 -3.06 12.78 -12.20
CA MET A 159 -3.04 14.24 -12.39
C MET A 159 -3.35 14.56 -13.85
N SER A 160 -4.26 15.50 -14.11
CA SER A 160 -4.69 15.91 -15.46
C SER A 160 -4.55 17.41 -15.73
N ILE A 161 -4.33 18.21 -14.68
CA ILE A 161 -4.21 19.67 -14.77
C ILE A 161 -2.77 20.06 -14.45
N GLY A 162 -2.01 20.38 -15.47
CA GLY A 162 -0.66 20.87 -15.36
C GLY A 162 -0.56 22.42 -15.41
N VAL A 163 0.67 22.92 -15.41
CA VAL A 163 0.97 24.37 -15.40
C VAL A 163 0.27 25.10 -16.56
N SER A 164 0.24 24.53 -17.76
CA SER A 164 -0.44 25.11 -18.92
C SER A 164 -1.95 25.29 -18.74
N LYS A 165 -2.54 24.55 -17.80
CA LYS A 165 -3.98 24.62 -17.46
C LYS A 165 -4.25 25.26 -16.09
N GLY A 166 -3.24 25.95 -15.53
CA GLY A 166 -3.34 26.60 -14.22
C GLY A 166 -3.16 25.69 -13.01
N GLY A 167 -2.71 24.44 -13.22
CA GLY A 167 -2.32 23.53 -12.16
C GLY A 167 -0.88 23.77 -11.67
N LEU A 168 -0.46 23.00 -10.68
CA LEU A 168 0.87 23.09 -10.08
C LEU A 168 1.90 22.16 -10.75
N PRO A 169 1.57 20.88 -11.10
CA PRO A 169 2.54 19.97 -11.68
C PRO A 169 2.96 20.38 -13.09
N PRO A 170 4.21 20.12 -13.50
CA PRO A 170 4.61 20.23 -14.91
C PRO A 170 3.69 19.38 -15.80
N ASP A 171 3.42 19.84 -17.02
CA ASP A 171 2.56 19.11 -17.97
C ASP A 171 3.11 17.71 -18.29
N THR A 172 4.43 17.52 -18.17
CA THR A 172 5.08 16.20 -18.34
C THR A 172 4.73 15.17 -17.28
N LEU A 173 4.15 15.60 -16.15
CA LEU A 173 3.66 14.73 -15.08
C LEU A 173 2.14 14.54 -15.09
N THR A 174 1.47 15.14 -16.06
CA THR A 174 0.01 14.98 -16.22
C THR A 174 -0.32 14.04 -17.35
N GLU A 175 -1.50 13.44 -17.27
CA GLU A 175 -1.99 12.49 -18.26
C GLU A 175 -3.30 12.98 -18.88
N ASN A 176 -3.63 12.44 -20.06
CA ASN A 176 -4.94 12.66 -20.67
C ASN A 176 -6.02 11.91 -19.87
N GLU A 177 -7.14 12.56 -19.57
CA GLU A 177 -8.20 12.01 -18.72
C GLU A 177 -8.80 10.71 -19.25
N ASN A 178 -9.04 10.61 -20.57
CA ASN A 178 -9.51 9.35 -21.17
C ASN A 178 -8.50 8.22 -21.00
N SER A 179 -7.19 8.54 -21.07
CA SER A 179 -6.13 7.56 -20.84
C SER A 179 -6.07 7.13 -19.37
N ILE A 180 -6.26 8.07 -18.44
CA ILE A 180 -6.34 7.79 -17.00
C ILE A 180 -7.48 6.80 -16.72
N ILE A 181 -8.69 7.08 -17.19
CA ILE A 181 -9.87 6.22 -16.93
C ILE A 181 -9.66 4.82 -17.53
N LYS A 182 -9.14 4.73 -18.76
CA LYS A 182 -8.83 3.44 -19.39
C LYS A 182 -7.79 2.65 -18.60
N ASP A 183 -6.75 3.31 -18.11
CA ASP A 183 -5.72 2.65 -17.33
C ASP A 183 -6.22 2.27 -15.92
N CYS A 184 -7.03 3.09 -15.27
CA CYS A 184 -7.73 2.75 -14.04
C CYS A 184 -8.57 1.48 -14.19
N GLN A 185 -9.37 1.40 -15.26
CA GLN A 185 -10.14 0.19 -15.57
C GLN A 185 -9.23 -1.01 -15.80
N ARG A 186 -8.20 -0.86 -16.60
CA ARG A 186 -7.23 -1.93 -16.93
C ARG A 186 -6.56 -2.51 -15.67
N VAL A 187 -6.09 -1.66 -14.76
CA VAL A 187 -5.41 -2.16 -13.55
C VAL A 187 -6.37 -2.83 -12.58
N ILE A 188 -7.62 -2.38 -12.50
CA ILE A 188 -8.65 -3.07 -11.71
C ILE A 188 -8.90 -4.46 -12.29
N GLU A 189 -9.19 -4.54 -13.59
CA GLU A 189 -9.53 -5.81 -14.25
C GLU A 189 -8.40 -6.85 -14.20
N ASN A 190 -7.14 -6.38 -14.25
CA ASN A 190 -5.99 -7.29 -14.29
C ASN A 190 -5.45 -7.67 -12.91
N PHE A 191 -5.63 -6.83 -11.87
CA PHE A 191 -4.88 -6.98 -10.63
C PHE A 191 -5.73 -6.93 -9.36
N HIS A 192 -6.99 -6.42 -9.42
CA HIS A 192 -7.80 -6.36 -8.22
C HIS A 192 -8.30 -7.74 -7.79
N ASP A 193 -7.91 -8.17 -6.60
CA ASP A 193 -8.44 -9.37 -5.98
C ASP A 193 -9.44 -8.99 -4.88
N SER A 194 -10.74 -9.17 -5.15
CA SER A 194 -11.83 -8.87 -4.21
C SER A 194 -11.97 -9.91 -3.10
N SER A 195 -11.23 -11.03 -3.16
CA SER A 195 -11.35 -12.10 -2.18
C SER A 195 -10.97 -11.63 -0.77
N LYS A 196 -11.56 -12.30 0.24
CA LYS A 196 -11.18 -12.08 1.64
C LYS A 196 -9.74 -12.52 1.85
N PHE A 197 -8.94 -11.69 2.53
CA PHE A 197 -7.51 -11.91 2.79
C PHE A 197 -6.60 -11.84 1.54
N SER A 198 -7.06 -11.27 0.42
CA SER A 198 -6.21 -11.05 -0.74
C SER A 198 -4.93 -10.27 -0.37
N MET A 199 -3.84 -10.59 -1.07
CA MET A 199 -2.56 -9.90 -0.88
C MET A 199 -2.48 -8.58 -1.66
N LEU A 200 -3.33 -8.42 -2.68
CA LEU A 200 -3.35 -7.23 -3.53
C LEU A 200 -4.78 -6.74 -3.75
N LYS A 201 -5.00 -5.46 -3.48
CA LYS A 201 -6.21 -4.74 -3.89
C LYS A 201 -5.83 -3.48 -4.63
N ILE A 202 -6.69 -3.08 -5.57
CA ILE A 202 -6.54 -1.81 -6.30
C ILE A 202 -7.52 -0.79 -5.72
N ALA A 203 -7.06 0.45 -5.58
CA ALA A 203 -7.88 1.63 -5.36
C ALA A 203 -7.62 2.66 -6.44
N LEU A 204 -8.50 3.65 -6.54
CA LEU A 204 -8.33 4.80 -7.43
C LEU A 204 -8.11 6.07 -6.59
N ALA A 205 -7.32 7.02 -7.11
CA ALA A 205 -7.04 8.26 -6.38
C ALA A 205 -6.78 9.43 -7.35
N PRO A 206 -7.80 10.19 -7.76
CA PRO A 206 -7.55 11.49 -8.35
C PRO A 206 -6.81 12.35 -7.32
N CYS A 207 -5.59 12.82 -7.65
CA CYS A 207 -4.59 13.28 -6.67
C CYS A 207 -5.10 14.40 -5.76
N SER A 208 -5.72 15.42 -6.34
CA SER A 208 -6.27 16.54 -5.57
C SER A 208 -7.18 17.41 -6.44
N PRO A 209 -8.05 18.25 -5.85
CA PRO A 209 -8.84 19.24 -6.60
C PRO A 209 -8.00 20.25 -7.39
N PHE A 210 -6.70 20.36 -7.11
CA PHE A 210 -5.79 21.28 -7.78
C PHE A 210 -5.08 20.65 -8.99
N SER A 211 -5.12 19.33 -9.11
CA SER A 211 -4.35 18.59 -10.13
C SER A 211 -5.20 17.72 -11.04
N VAL A 212 -6.51 17.65 -10.79
CA VAL A 212 -7.47 16.94 -11.63
C VAL A 212 -8.72 17.77 -11.87
N SER A 213 -9.41 17.54 -13.00
CA SER A 213 -10.70 18.17 -13.27
C SER A 213 -11.83 17.61 -12.39
N GLN A 214 -12.87 18.39 -12.20
CA GLN A 214 -14.07 17.93 -11.51
C GLN A 214 -14.73 16.74 -12.23
N ASP A 215 -14.65 16.73 -13.56
CA ASP A 215 -15.22 15.65 -14.36
C ASP A 215 -14.44 14.35 -14.19
N LEU A 216 -13.10 14.41 -14.20
CA LEU A 216 -12.26 13.24 -13.89
C LEU A 216 -12.55 12.69 -12.48
N MET A 217 -12.75 13.56 -11.48
CA MET A 217 -13.15 13.12 -10.14
C MET A 217 -14.46 12.34 -10.14
N LYS A 218 -15.47 12.86 -10.86
CA LYS A 218 -16.78 12.20 -10.97
C LYS A 218 -16.69 10.86 -11.72
N GLU A 219 -15.97 10.84 -12.84
CA GLU A 219 -15.78 9.63 -13.63
C GLU A 219 -15.03 8.56 -12.84
N THR A 220 -13.94 8.93 -12.15
CA THR A 220 -13.21 8.03 -11.27
C THR A 220 -14.10 7.48 -10.16
N ALA A 221 -14.94 8.32 -9.53
CA ALA A 221 -15.88 7.89 -8.50
C ALA A 221 -16.95 6.93 -9.05
N ASN A 222 -17.42 7.15 -10.28
CA ASN A 222 -18.35 6.23 -10.94
C ASN A 222 -17.70 4.90 -11.26
N LEU A 223 -16.47 4.93 -11.80
CA LEU A 223 -15.71 3.73 -12.08
C LEU A 223 -15.48 2.90 -10.81
N ALA A 224 -15.04 3.54 -9.73
CA ALA A 224 -14.80 2.89 -8.44
C ALA A 224 -16.08 2.21 -7.91
N ARG A 225 -17.24 2.86 -8.00
CA ARG A 225 -18.53 2.27 -7.63
C ARG A 225 -18.89 1.06 -8.47
N ASN A 226 -18.70 1.15 -9.79
CA ASN A 226 -19.03 0.06 -10.71
C ASN A 226 -18.20 -1.21 -10.44
N TYR A 227 -16.95 -1.05 -10.03
CA TYR A 227 -16.04 -2.17 -9.70
C TYR A 227 -15.99 -2.49 -8.21
N SER A 228 -16.70 -1.76 -7.36
CA SER A 228 -16.67 -1.91 -5.90
C SER A 228 -15.25 -1.80 -5.33
N VAL A 229 -14.42 -0.92 -5.87
CA VAL A 229 -13.10 -0.61 -5.36
C VAL A 229 -13.11 0.71 -4.56
N SER A 230 -12.11 0.85 -3.68
CA SER A 230 -11.97 2.06 -2.86
C SER A 230 -11.49 3.26 -3.68
N ILE A 231 -11.81 4.46 -3.19
CA ILE A 231 -11.14 5.72 -3.56
C ILE A 231 -10.33 6.18 -2.36
N HIS A 232 -9.12 6.63 -2.66
CA HIS A 232 -8.22 7.28 -1.71
C HIS A 232 -8.25 8.79 -1.86
#